data_3505cb3ef4cd0287c98ed7d654e5fee4
#
_entry.id   3505cb3ef4cd0287c98ed7d654e5fee4
#
_cell.length_a   1.000
_cell.length_b   1.000
_cell.length_c   1.000
_cell.angle_alpha   90.00
_cell.angle_beta   90.00
_cell.angle_gamma   90.00
#
_symmetry.space_group_name_H-M   'P 1'
#
loop_
_entity.id
_entity.type
_entity.pdbx_description
1 polymer ?
#
loop_
_entity_poly.entity_id
_entity_poly.type
_entity_poly.pdbx_seq_one_letter_code
_entity_poly.pdbx_strand_id
1 'polypeptide(L)'
;MGLGELILVAISEENIYLSNKPQITFFKSVYKKYSNFAIETIPQYSKSNPDFGKKLSIDISKNADLLHKLQVYVELPSLPKSNHTSLPSNIKKIKWADKIGHVLIDYIDLEIGGLVIDRLYGDFLNIWSELTNNLEIKDGFNKLIGNVSDLNKYTNGKNKYKLNIPFDFWFSQEYGLALPLISLTHQDIKIHIQFNNLNECVKESPSHYFETSNLICLFQENEIITQNVEGKISKGEFIYFDIKKQRVYYNKLLGDFQIPSENNNNYNIIGSSSKFEILPKINSYVIKDESYFYNGNPIIKEAYLLADYIYLDNFERVKFINKNHEYLINKIRFTISENLYNTNNNYKISLVNPVKTIFWRCILKNNIDLNDKFNYTTYPLTEKKENIIKNHLIIINSIKREEISSWEYYDYIQKYKTKLK
;
A
#
# COMPACT_ATOMS: atom_id res chain seq x y z
N MET A 1 -12.87 4.47 47.15
CA MET A 1 -12.36 5.54 46.29
C MET A 1 -10.94 5.23 45.89
N GLY A 2 -10.68 5.12 44.60
CA GLY A 2 -9.32 4.96 44.07
C GLY A 2 -8.52 6.25 44.22
N LEU A 3 -7.20 6.15 44.20
CA LEU A 3 -6.28 7.32 44.31
C LEU A 3 -6.64 8.40 43.26
N GLY A 4 -7.07 8.02 42.07
CA GLY A 4 -7.52 8.93 41.00
C GLY A 4 -8.80 9.70 41.33
N GLU A 5 -9.74 9.09 42.03
CA GLU A 5 -10.97 9.76 42.49
C GLU A 5 -10.68 10.78 43.58
N LEU A 6 -9.75 10.46 44.49
CA LEU A 6 -9.30 11.39 45.53
C LEU A 6 -8.61 12.62 44.93
N ILE A 7 -7.81 12.47 43.88
CA ILE A 7 -7.18 13.56 43.15
C ILE A 7 -8.22 14.42 42.43
N LEU A 8 -9.29 13.84 41.89
CA LEU A 8 -10.37 14.59 41.25
C LEU A 8 -11.23 15.42 42.23
N VAL A 9 -11.35 14.96 43.47
CA VAL A 9 -12.11 15.65 44.53
C VAL A 9 -11.24 16.68 45.27
N ALA A 10 -9.93 16.51 45.27
CA ALA A 10 -9.02 17.46 45.91
C ALA A 10 -8.99 18.79 45.10
N ILE A 11 -9.58 19.82 45.65
CA ILE A 11 -9.56 21.18 45.09
C ILE A 11 -8.36 21.90 45.69
N SER A 12 -7.34 22.18 44.88
CA SER A 12 -6.21 23.02 45.26
C SER A 12 -6.30 24.39 44.61
N GLU A 13 -5.57 25.37 45.14
CA GLU A 13 -5.44 26.70 44.50
C GLU A 13 -4.90 26.59 43.07
N GLU A 14 -4.03 25.62 42.79
CA GLU A 14 -3.51 25.35 41.46
C GLU A 14 -4.61 24.82 40.51
N ASN A 15 -5.53 23.99 40.99
CA ASN A 15 -6.66 23.53 40.20
C ASN A 15 -7.63 24.68 39.87
N ILE A 16 -7.86 25.58 40.77
CA ILE A 16 -8.68 26.78 40.54
C ILE A 16 -8.00 27.66 39.49
N TYR A 17 -6.67 27.84 39.57
CA TYR A 17 -5.90 28.60 38.60
C TYR A 17 -5.96 27.99 37.20
N LEU A 18 -5.83 26.68 37.07
CA LEU A 18 -5.86 25.96 35.78
C LEU A 18 -7.27 25.87 35.18
N SER A 19 -8.31 25.86 36.00
CA SER A 19 -9.70 25.72 35.56
C SER A 19 -10.44 27.04 35.35
N ASN A 20 -9.92 28.16 35.88
CA ASN A 20 -10.55 29.46 35.78
C ASN A 20 -10.02 30.22 34.55
N LYS A 21 -10.90 30.88 33.81
CA LYS A 21 -10.70 31.69 32.60
C LYS A 21 -9.28 31.62 32.03
N PRO A 22 -8.99 30.70 31.10
CA PRO A 22 -7.65 30.50 30.56
C PRO A 22 -7.17 31.76 29.81
N GLN A 23 -6.00 32.25 30.15
CA GLN A 23 -5.30 33.31 29.42
C GLN A 23 -4.08 32.71 28.73
N ILE A 24 -3.92 33.00 27.46
CA ILE A 24 -2.74 32.62 26.69
C ILE A 24 -1.72 33.76 26.85
N THR A 25 -0.54 33.44 27.37
CA THR A 25 0.60 34.35 27.40
C THR A 25 1.76 33.74 26.61
N PHE A 26 2.73 34.55 26.18
CA PHE A 26 3.93 34.08 25.50
C PHE A 26 4.76 33.08 26.32
N PHE A 27 4.63 33.09 27.62
CA PHE A 27 5.44 32.33 28.56
C PHE A 27 4.66 31.18 29.23
N LYS A 28 3.34 31.16 29.07
CA LYS A 28 2.49 30.16 29.74
C LYS A 28 1.23 29.92 28.95
N SER A 29 1.00 28.67 28.55
CA SER A 29 -0.28 28.23 28.01
C SER A 29 -1.04 27.46 29.09
N VAL A 30 -2.30 27.81 29.29
CA VAL A 30 -3.20 27.15 30.24
C VAL A 30 -4.26 26.39 29.45
N TYR A 31 -4.34 25.09 29.67
CA TYR A 31 -5.34 24.23 29.07
C TYR A 31 -6.54 24.11 30.01
N LYS A 32 -7.72 24.50 29.52
CA LYS A 32 -8.98 24.24 30.22
C LYS A 32 -9.68 23.07 29.56
N LYS A 33 -9.96 22.01 30.32
CA LYS A 33 -10.79 20.91 29.88
C LYS A 33 -12.24 21.41 29.74
N TYR A 34 -12.78 21.40 28.52
CA TYR A 34 -14.08 21.96 28.24
C TYR A 34 -15.21 20.97 28.59
N SER A 35 -14.99 19.68 28.32
CA SER A 35 -15.93 18.60 28.59
C SER A 35 -15.19 17.32 28.92
N ASN A 36 -15.90 16.39 29.53
CA ASN A 36 -15.40 15.03 29.74
C ASN A 36 -15.73 14.17 28.52
N PHE A 37 -14.77 13.37 28.10
CA PHE A 37 -14.96 12.39 27.03
C PHE A 37 -14.11 11.15 27.32
N ALA A 38 -14.50 10.02 26.73
CA ALA A 38 -13.73 8.77 26.77
C ALA A 38 -13.61 8.22 25.34
N ILE A 39 -12.53 7.52 25.07
CA ILE A 39 -12.30 6.82 23.79
C ILE A 39 -12.16 5.36 24.05
N GLU A 40 -12.84 4.53 23.27
CA GLU A 40 -12.77 3.08 23.35
C GLU A 40 -12.68 2.49 21.94
N THR A 41 -11.77 1.54 21.75
CA THR A 41 -11.64 0.79 20.50
C THR A 41 -12.47 -0.46 20.54
N ILE A 42 -13.47 -0.59 19.67
CA ILE A 42 -14.40 -1.72 19.65
C ILE A 42 -14.29 -2.46 18.31
N PRO A 43 -14.08 -3.79 18.32
CA PRO A 43 -14.04 -4.58 17.09
C PRO A 43 -15.44 -4.70 16.47
N GLN A 44 -15.50 -4.56 15.14
CA GLN A 44 -16.69 -4.72 14.32
C GLN A 44 -16.47 -5.87 13.35
N TYR A 45 -17.32 -6.87 13.41
CA TYR A 45 -17.19 -8.10 12.62
C TYR A 45 -18.09 -8.07 11.40
N SER A 46 -17.62 -8.69 10.32
CA SER A 46 -18.43 -8.91 9.12
C SER A 46 -19.30 -10.16 9.27
N LYS A 47 -20.44 -10.15 8.59
CA LYS A 47 -21.29 -11.33 8.41
C LYS A 47 -20.75 -12.29 7.35
N SER A 48 -19.88 -11.82 6.46
CA SER A 48 -19.26 -12.62 5.40
C SER A 48 -17.84 -13.04 5.77
N ASN A 49 -17.42 -14.22 5.30
CA ASN A 49 -16.05 -14.68 5.51
C ASN A 49 -15.07 -13.88 4.64
N PRO A 50 -14.00 -13.33 5.24
CA PRO A 50 -12.96 -12.64 4.50
C PRO A 50 -12.18 -13.62 3.63
N ASP A 51 -11.75 -13.18 2.43
CA ASP A 51 -10.81 -13.92 1.61
C ASP A 51 -10.18 -13.02 0.55
N PHE A 52 -9.10 -13.47 -0.08
CA PHE A 52 -8.50 -12.80 -1.23
C PHE A 52 -9.50 -12.70 -2.38
N GLY A 53 -9.51 -11.53 -3.04
CA GLY A 53 -10.42 -11.23 -4.15
C GLY A 53 -11.88 -10.99 -3.74
N LYS A 54 -12.22 -11.11 -2.46
CA LYS A 54 -13.60 -10.93 -1.99
C LYS A 54 -13.82 -9.55 -1.37
N LYS A 55 -15.08 -9.11 -1.41
CA LYS A 55 -15.57 -7.91 -0.76
C LYS A 55 -16.05 -8.25 0.66
N LEU A 56 -15.49 -7.56 1.64
CA LEU A 56 -15.89 -7.62 3.04
C LEU A 56 -16.79 -6.42 3.36
N SER A 57 -17.95 -6.66 3.93
CA SER A 57 -18.90 -5.62 4.32
C SER A 57 -19.12 -5.66 5.81
N ILE A 58 -18.91 -4.54 6.50
CA ILE A 58 -18.97 -4.42 7.95
C ILE A 58 -19.91 -3.29 8.31
N ASP A 59 -20.93 -3.60 9.10
CA ASP A 59 -21.85 -2.62 9.66
C ASP A 59 -21.17 -1.96 10.87
N ILE A 60 -21.18 -0.63 10.94
CA ILE A 60 -20.68 0.12 12.09
C ILE A 60 -21.80 0.22 13.12
N SER A 61 -21.60 -0.40 14.28
CA SER A 61 -22.57 -0.31 15.38
C SER A 61 -22.54 1.09 16.01
N LYS A 62 -23.71 1.59 16.41
CA LYS A 62 -23.86 2.89 17.07
C LYS A 62 -23.70 2.77 18.58
N ASN A 63 -22.55 2.26 19.03
CA ASN A 63 -22.29 1.98 20.44
C ASN A 63 -21.97 3.24 21.25
N ALA A 64 -21.50 4.31 20.60
CA ALA A 64 -21.13 5.57 21.24
C ALA A 64 -21.58 6.77 20.41
N ASP A 65 -21.21 7.97 20.83
CA ASP A 65 -21.70 9.22 20.27
C ASP A 65 -21.02 9.60 18.97
N LEU A 66 -19.69 9.41 18.89
CA LEU A 66 -18.90 9.75 17.71
C LEU A 66 -17.99 8.59 17.29
N LEU A 67 -17.69 8.52 15.99
CA LEU A 67 -16.71 7.63 15.41
C LEU A 67 -15.49 8.42 14.92
N HIS A 68 -14.28 7.99 15.30
CA HIS A 68 -13.07 8.70 14.92
C HIS A 68 -12.15 7.87 14.01
N LYS A 69 -11.35 6.96 14.55
CA LYS A 69 -10.41 6.20 13.75
C LYS A 69 -10.96 4.84 13.36
N LEU A 70 -10.58 4.41 12.18
CA LEU A 70 -10.88 3.08 11.67
C LEU A 70 -9.58 2.42 11.22
N GLN A 71 -9.42 1.14 11.53
CA GLN A 71 -8.34 0.30 11.04
C GLN A 71 -8.84 -1.12 10.82
N VAL A 72 -8.38 -1.77 9.76
CA VAL A 72 -8.70 -3.17 9.56
C VAL A 72 -7.61 -4.06 10.12
N TYR A 73 -8.02 -5.01 10.96
CA TYR A 73 -7.19 -6.12 11.37
C TYR A 73 -7.34 -7.25 10.35
N VAL A 74 -6.22 -7.82 9.90
CA VAL A 74 -6.19 -9.00 9.03
C VAL A 74 -5.09 -9.96 9.49
N GLU A 75 -5.44 -11.21 9.73
CA GLU A 75 -4.45 -12.27 9.94
C GLU A 75 -4.06 -12.87 8.58
N LEU A 76 -2.86 -12.53 8.08
CA LEU A 76 -2.29 -13.17 6.91
C LEU A 76 -2.08 -14.67 7.19
N PRO A 77 -2.49 -15.56 6.28
CA PRO A 77 -2.28 -16.98 6.45
C PRO A 77 -0.80 -17.34 6.38
N SER A 78 -0.45 -18.47 7.01
CA SER A 78 0.86 -19.08 6.76
C SER A 78 0.91 -19.60 5.33
N LEU A 79 2.02 -19.32 4.64
CA LEU A 79 2.29 -19.93 3.36
C LEU A 79 3.04 -21.25 3.58
N PRO A 80 2.53 -22.39 3.07
CA PRO A 80 3.17 -23.69 3.28
C PRO A 80 4.52 -23.73 2.59
N LYS A 81 5.37 -24.67 2.99
CA LYS A 81 6.61 -24.98 2.26
C LYS A 81 6.26 -25.53 0.87
N SER A 82 7.09 -25.21 -0.11
CA SER A 82 6.90 -25.71 -1.47
C SER A 82 7.05 -27.23 -1.52
N ASN A 83 6.04 -27.89 -2.06
CA ASN A 83 6.08 -29.32 -2.39
C ASN A 83 6.31 -29.55 -3.89
N HIS A 84 7.00 -28.61 -4.55
CA HIS A 84 7.28 -28.65 -5.97
C HIS A 84 8.07 -29.92 -6.34
N THR A 85 7.56 -30.72 -7.25
CA THR A 85 8.16 -32.02 -7.61
C THR A 85 9.29 -31.89 -8.62
N SER A 86 9.36 -30.79 -9.35
CA SER A 86 10.31 -30.58 -10.45
C SER A 86 11.57 -29.81 -10.07
N LEU A 87 11.57 -29.13 -8.92
CA LEU A 87 12.71 -28.38 -8.39
C LEU A 87 13.12 -28.90 -7.00
N PRO A 88 14.39 -28.80 -6.62
CA PRO A 88 14.80 -29.03 -5.23
C PRO A 88 13.99 -28.13 -4.29
N SER A 89 13.55 -28.67 -3.15
CA SER A 89 12.65 -28.00 -2.20
C SER A 89 13.19 -26.67 -1.63
N ASN A 90 14.50 -26.45 -1.72
CA ASN A 90 15.17 -25.22 -1.28
C ASN A 90 15.23 -24.11 -2.35
N ILE A 91 14.93 -24.42 -3.61
CA ILE A 91 15.04 -23.47 -4.73
C ILE A 91 13.76 -22.65 -4.87
N LYS A 92 12.58 -23.31 -4.84
CA LYS A 92 11.31 -22.60 -4.95
C LYS A 92 11.01 -21.85 -3.66
N LYS A 93 10.96 -20.54 -3.73
CA LYS A 93 10.75 -19.63 -2.61
C LYS A 93 9.57 -18.70 -2.90
N ILE A 94 9.01 -18.13 -1.84
CA ILE A 94 7.90 -17.18 -1.93
C ILE A 94 8.12 -16.01 -0.97
N LYS A 95 7.59 -14.84 -1.34
CA LYS A 95 7.49 -13.69 -0.44
C LYS A 95 6.16 -12.99 -0.62
N TRP A 96 5.72 -12.27 0.39
CA TRP A 96 4.65 -11.30 0.25
C TRP A 96 5.15 -10.08 -0.52
N ALA A 97 4.24 -9.39 -1.20
CA ALA A 97 4.54 -8.10 -1.84
C ALA A 97 4.98 -7.08 -0.76
N ASP A 98 5.83 -6.15 -1.15
CA ASP A 98 6.29 -5.10 -0.25
C ASP A 98 5.11 -4.23 0.18
N LYS A 99 5.03 -3.86 1.47
CA LYS A 99 3.89 -3.15 2.08
C LYS A 99 2.56 -3.88 1.84
N ILE A 100 2.55 -5.17 2.13
CA ILE A 100 1.42 -6.07 1.84
C ILE A 100 0.08 -5.54 2.34
N GLY A 101 0.03 -4.82 3.46
CA GLY A 101 -1.21 -4.23 3.96
C GLY A 101 -1.87 -3.28 2.96
N HIS A 102 -1.09 -2.45 2.28
CA HIS A 102 -1.63 -1.57 1.23
C HIS A 102 -1.91 -2.31 -0.08
N VAL A 103 -1.07 -3.31 -0.43
CA VAL A 103 -1.29 -4.14 -1.64
C VAL A 103 -2.52 -5.02 -1.51
N LEU A 104 -2.83 -5.50 -0.31
CA LEU A 104 -3.98 -6.35 -0.05
C LEU A 104 -5.31 -5.64 -0.34
N ILE A 105 -5.36 -4.34 -0.16
CA ILE A 105 -6.57 -3.53 -0.34
C ILE A 105 -6.60 -2.97 -1.76
N ASP A 106 -7.68 -3.27 -2.49
CA ASP A 106 -7.98 -2.61 -3.75
C ASP A 106 -8.65 -1.26 -3.49
N TYR A 107 -9.81 -1.28 -2.83
CA TYR A 107 -10.49 -0.07 -2.38
C TYR A 107 -11.28 -0.29 -1.08
N ILE A 108 -11.61 0.82 -0.43
CA ILE A 108 -12.43 0.87 0.79
C ILE A 108 -13.51 1.92 0.56
N ASP A 109 -14.78 1.51 0.65
CA ASP A 109 -15.92 2.42 0.57
C ASP A 109 -16.47 2.74 1.95
N LEU A 110 -16.73 4.00 2.20
CA LEU A 110 -17.57 4.46 3.28
C LEU A 110 -18.98 4.73 2.75
N GLU A 111 -19.93 3.93 3.17
CA GLU A 111 -21.35 4.07 2.83
C GLU A 111 -22.14 4.61 4.03
N ILE A 112 -22.94 5.65 3.82
CA ILE A 112 -23.85 6.21 4.80
C ILE A 112 -25.24 6.32 4.18
N GLY A 113 -26.22 5.67 4.78
CA GLY A 113 -27.61 5.70 4.29
C GLY A 113 -27.79 5.15 2.87
N GLY A 114 -27.00 4.16 2.48
CA GLY A 114 -27.03 3.55 1.13
C GLY A 114 -26.24 4.30 0.06
N LEU A 115 -25.59 5.43 0.41
CA LEU A 115 -24.77 6.19 -0.53
C LEU A 115 -23.28 6.07 -0.18
N VAL A 116 -22.46 5.77 -1.18
CA VAL A 116 -21.00 5.82 -1.02
C VAL A 116 -20.55 7.27 -0.94
N ILE A 117 -20.13 7.67 0.24
CA ILE A 117 -19.71 9.05 0.53
C ILE A 117 -18.25 9.27 0.13
N ASP A 118 -17.36 8.31 0.44
CA ASP A 118 -15.94 8.41 0.13
C ASP A 118 -15.36 7.04 -0.22
N ARG A 119 -14.28 7.05 -1.03
CA ARG A 119 -13.56 5.84 -1.45
C ARG A 119 -12.06 6.05 -1.31
N LEU A 120 -11.41 5.18 -0.55
CA LEU A 120 -9.96 5.11 -0.44
C LEU A 120 -9.43 3.94 -1.27
N TYR A 121 -8.25 4.09 -1.84
CA TYR A 121 -7.55 3.06 -2.61
C TYR A 121 -6.27 2.64 -1.90
N GLY A 122 -5.86 1.38 -2.02
CA GLY A 122 -4.59 0.91 -1.45
C GLY A 122 -3.38 1.71 -1.93
N ASP A 123 -3.40 2.12 -3.19
CA ASP A 123 -2.39 3.02 -3.76
C ASP A 123 -2.34 4.39 -3.07
N PHE A 124 -3.52 4.95 -2.78
CA PHE A 124 -3.61 6.23 -2.06
C PHE A 124 -3.10 6.09 -0.63
N LEU A 125 -3.44 5.01 0.09
CA LEU A 125 -2.93 4.75 1.43
C LEU A 125 -1.40 4.73 1.46
N ASN A 126 -0.78 4.13 0.43
CA ASN A 126 0.68 4.13 0.31
C ASN A 126 1.25 5.54 0.08
N ILE A 127 0.68 6.29 -0.87
CA ILE A 127 1.14 7.67 -1.16
C ILE A 127 0.98 8.55 0.08
N TRP A 128 -0.18 8.51 0.71
CA TRP A 128 -0.49 9.31 1.89
C TRP A 128 0.45 9.01 3.04
N SER A 129 0.69 7.72 3.33
CA SER A 129 1.60 7.32 4.40
C SER A 129 3.05 7.77 4.17
N GLU A 130 3.54 7.78 2.92
CA GLU A 130 4.88 8.28 2.61
C GLU A 130 5.00 9.81 2.73
N LEU A 131 3.90 10.53 2.54
CA LEU A 131 3.88 11.99 2.63
C LEU A 131 3.65 12.51 4.06
N THR A 132 2.90 11.79 4.87
CA THR A 132 2.43 12.26 6.19
C THR A 132 3.16 11.64 7.38
N ASN A 133 3.66 10.40 7.26
CA ASN A 133 4.31 9.73 8.37
C ASN A 133 5.68 10.33 8.70
N ASN A 134 5.86 10.68 9.97
CA ASN A 134 7.14 11.11 10.50
C ASN A 134 8.11 9.92 10.62
N LEU A 135 9.41 10.20 10.57
CA LEU A 135 10.47 9.20 10.71
C LEU A 135 10.36 8.40 12.02
N GLU A 136 9.94 9.03 13.10
CA GLU A 136 9.82 8.42 14.43
C GLU A 136 8.78 7.28 14.49
N ILE A 137 7.68 7.41 13.75
CA ILE A 137 6.61 6.40 13.73
C ILE A 137 6.76 5.39 12.59
N LYS A 138 7.70 5.62 11.67
CA LYS A 138 7.85 4.85 10.43
C LYS A 138 8.08 3.35 10.68
N ASP A 139 8.91 3.00 11.64
CA ASP A 139 9.22 1.60 11.95
C ASP A 139 8.00 0.87 12.54
N GLY A 140 7.26 1.53 13.43
CA GLY A 140 6.01 1.01 13.97
C GLY A 140 4.97 0.83 12.87
N PHE A 141 4.80 1.84 12.02
CA PHE A 141 3.87 1.80 10.90
C PHE A 141 4.21 0.70 9.89
N ASN A 142 5.50 0.52 9.56
CA ASN A 142 5.96 -0.56 8.69
C ASN A 142 5.56 -1.95 9.24
N LYS A 143 5.63 -2.16 10.56
CA LYS A 143 5.17 -3.40 11.20
C LYS A 143 3.65 -3.56 11.06
N LEU A 144 2.88 -2.49 11.23
CA LEU A 144 1.42 -2.53 11.10
C LEU A 144 0.96 -2.92 9.68
N ILE A 145 1.61 -2.42 8.65
CA ILE A 145 1.28 -2.71 7.24
C ILE A 145 2.05 -3.91 6.65
N GLY A 146 2.88 -4.60 7.46
CA GLY A 146 3.65 -5.76 7.03
C GLY A 146 4.83 -5.45 6.11
N ASN A 147 5.41 -4.26 6.19
CA ASN A 147 6.64 -3.91 5.47
C ASN A 147 7.87 -4.30 6.31
N VAL A 148 8.03 -5.59 6.53
CA VAL A 148 9.08 -6.18 7.37
C VAL A 148 9.87 -7.25 6.61
N SER A 149 11.14 -7.45 7.00
CA SER A 149 12.03 -8.40 6.34
C SER A 149 11.51 -9.83 6.30
N ASP A 150 10.78 -10.24 7.33
CA ASP A 150 10.23 -11.60 7.43
C ASP A 150 9.19 -11.90 6.35
N LEU A 151 8.46 -10.88 5.89
CA LEU A 151 7.49 -10.99 4.81
C LEU A 151 8.12 -10.74 3.44
N ASN A 152 9.03 -9.77 3.33
CA ASN A 152 9.55 -9.24 2.07
C ASN A 152 10.75 -10.01 1.51
N LYS A 153 11.40 -10.90 2.29
CA LYS A 153 12.49 -11.76 1.80
C LYS A 153 11.93 -13.07 1.26
N TYR A 154 12.56 -13.58 0.20
CA TYR A 154 12.23 -14.89 -0.35
C TYR A 154 12.63 -16.02 0.61
N THR A 155 11.66 -16.84 1.00
CA THR A 155 11.85 -18.01 1.88
C THR A 155 11.00 -19.18 1.41
N ASN A 156 11.33 -20.39 1.83
CA ASN A 156 10.49 -21.55 1.59
C ASN A 156 9.39 -21.62 2.66
N GLY A 157 8.25 -21.02 2.35
CA GLY A 157 7.13 -20.82 3.25
C GLY A 157 7.22 -19.52 4.06
N LYS A 158 6.07 -19.13 4.65
CA LYS A 158 5.92 -17.96 5.52
C LYS A 158 5.07 -18.29 6.73
N ASN A 159 5.40 -17.71 7.85
CA ASN A 159 4.56 -17.78 9.03
C ASN A 159 3.38 -16.82 8.90
N LYS A 160 2.34 -17.05 9.72
CA LYS A 160 1.24 -16.11 9.88
C LYS A 160 1.75 -14.74 10.34
N TYR A 161 1.05 -13.69 9.93
CA TYR A 161 1.37 -12.34 10.35
C TYR A 161 0.09 -11.53 10.58
N LYS A 162 0.10 -10.66 11.58
CA LYS A 162 -1.03 -9.81 11.95
C LYS A 162 -0.82 -8.42 11.39
N LEU A 163 -1.74 -7.97 10.55
CA LEU A 163 -1.77 -6.63 9.99
C LEU A 163 -2.80 -5.77 10.73
N ASN A 164 -2.48 -4.49 10.93
CA ASN A 164 -3.42 -3.46 11.35
C ASN A 164 -3.26 -2.28 10.40
N ILE A 165 -4.18 -2.12 9.46
CA ILE A 165 -4.08 -1.14 8.39
C ILE A 165 -5.00 0.03 8.73
N PRO A 166 -4.47 1.23 9.05
CA PRO A 166 -5.28 2.40 9.35
C PRO A 166 -5.91 2.97 8.08
N PHE A 167 -7.10 3.56 8.24
CA PHE A 167 -7.84 4.24 7.18
C PHE A 167 -7.87 5.74 7.43
N ASP A 168 -7.40 6.51 6.45
CA ASP A 168 -7.29 7.96 6.56
C ASP A 168 -8.51 8.66 5.94
N PHE A 169 -9.72 8.34 6.46
CA PHE A 169 -10.92 9.12 6.14
C PHE A 169 -10.86 10.51 6.77
N TRP A 170 -11.64 11.46 6.26
CA TRP A 170 -11.64 12.84 6.78
C TRP A 170 -11.90 12.93 8.29
N PHE A 171 -12.76 12.05 8.83
CA PHE A 171 -13.10 12.03 10.25
C PHE A 171 -12.03 11.40 11.14
N SER A 172 -11.05 10.73 10.54
CA SER A 172 -9.90 10.13 11.25
C SER A 172 -8.75 11.11 11.45
N GLN A 173 -8.75 12.25 10.77
CA GLN A 173 -7.62 13.19 10.77
C GLN A 173 -7.57 14.02 12.06
N GLU A 174 -8.72 14.54 12.48
CA GLU A 174 -8.85 15.40 13.67
C GLU A 174 -10.07 15.02 14.49
N TYR A 175 -9.99 15.15 15.82
CA TYR A 175 -11.11 14.84 16.72
C TYR A 175 -12.35 15.69 16.43
N GLY A 176 -12.17 16.95 16.01
CA GLY A 176 -13.25 17.84 15.67
C GLY A 176 -14.04 17.45 14.41
N LEU A 177 -13.50 16.55 13.60
CA LEU A 177 -14.13 16.01 12.40
C LEU A 177 -14.76 14.63 12.64
N ALA A 178 -14.74 14.11 13.86
CA ALA A 178 -15.30 12.81 14.20
C ALA A 178 -16.76 12.71 13.74
N LEU A 179 -17.12 11.55 13.16
CA LEU A 179 -18.44 11.33 12.57
C LEU A 179 -19.51 11.20 13.67
N PRO A 180 -20.53 12.06 13.72
CA PRO A 180 -21.51 12.07 14.80
C PRO A 180 -22.56 10.98 14.62
N LEU A 181 -22.30 9.78 15.17
CA LEU A 181 -23.23 8.65 15.13
C LEU A 181 -24.56 8.96 15.79
N ILE A 182 -24.52 9.75 16.86
CA ILE A 182 -25.71 10.15 17.62
C ILE A 182 -26.69 10.97 16.78
N SER A 183 -26.19 11.72 15.79
CA SER A 183 -27.02 12.52 14.87
C SER A 183 -27.48 11.72 13.65
N LEU A 184 -26.82 10.60 13.36
CA LEU A 184 -27.13 9.70 12.23
C LEU A 184 -28.05 8.54 12.64
N THR A 185 -29.10 8.82 13.42
CA THR A 185 -29.96 7.79 14.03
C THR A 185 -30.66 6.90 13.01
N HIS A 186 -31.07 7.45 11.87
CA HIS A 186 -31.86 6.75 10.84
C HIS A 186 -31.02 6.26 9.65
N GLN A 187 -29.71 6.47 9.66
CA GLN A 187 -28.83 6.08 8.56
C GLN A 187 -27.84 5.04 9.03
N ASP A 188 -27.77 3.93 8.32
CA ASP A 188 -26.75 2.91 8.57
C ASP A 188 -25.41 3.36 7.99
N ILE A 189 -24.33 3.02 8.69
CA ILE A 189 -22.97 3.27 8.26
C ILE A 189 -22.32 1.92 7.99
N LYS A 190 -21.76 1.77 6.79
CA LYS A 190 -21.09 0.54 6.37
C LYS A 190 -19.72 0.85 5.80
N ILE A 191 -18.79 -0.03 6.10
CA ILE A 191 -17.45 -0.04 5.48
C ILE A 191 -17.36 -1.27 4.60
N HIS A 192 -17.08 -1.05 3.33
CA HIS A 192 -16.83 -2.12 2.37
C HIS A 192 -15.37 -2.14 1.99
N ILE A 193 -14.71 -3.28 2.15
CA ILE A 193 -13.31 -3.47 1.83
C ILE A 193 -13.22 -4.50 0.71
N GLN A 194 -12.69 -4.13 -0.44
CA GLN A 194 -12.36 -5.05 -1.51
C GLN A 194 -10.91 -5.48 -1.37
N PHE A 195 -10.69 -6.78 -1.18
CA PHE A 195 -9.35 -7.35 -1.17
C PHE A 195 -8.88 -7.72 -2.57
N ASN A 196 -7.60 -7.53 -2.84
CA ASN A 196 -6.94 -7.97 -4.06
C ASN A 196 -6.78 -9.51 -4.07
N ASN A 197 -6.60 -10.08 -5.27
CA ASN A 197 -6.37 -11.50 -5.43
C ASN A 197 -5.02 -11.91 -4.83
N LEU A 198 -4.93 -13.17 -4.38
CA LEU A 198 -3.69 -13.71 -3.81
C LEU A 198 -2.48 -13.55 -4.76
N ASN A 199 -2.68 -13.79 -6.05
CA ASN A 199 -1.60 -13.68 -7.05
C ASN A 199 -1.02 -12.26 -7.16
N GLU A 200 -1.76 -11.23 -6.76
CA GLU A 200 -1.28 -9.84 -6.72
C GLU A 200 -0.55 -9.51 -5.41
N CYS A 201 -0.78 -10.31 -4.38
CA CYS A 201 -0.23 -10.13 -3.04
C CYS A 201 1.09 -10.86 -2.81
N VAL A 202 1.46 -11.82 -3.67
CA VAL A 202 2.64 -12.66 -3.51
C VAL A 202 3.59 -12.55 -4.70
N LYS A 203 4.86 -12.82 -4.45
CA LYS A 203 5.89 -12.96 -5.49
C LYS A 203 6.59 -14.30 -5.30
N GLU A 204 6.72 -15.06 -6.38
CA GLU A 204 7.37 -16.36 -6.41
C GLU A 204 8.76 -16.27 -7.03
N SER A 205 9.67 -17.13 -6.59
CA SER A 205 11.05 -17.25 -7.12
C SER A 205 11.45 -18.72 -7.17
N PRO A 206 12.00 -19.21 -8.29
CA PRO A 206 12.04 -18.56 -9.61
C PRO A 206 10.66 -18.37 -10.21
N SER A 207 10.53 -17.39 -11.10
CA SER A 207 9.26 -17.09 -11.77
C SER A 207 9.17 -17.71 -13.17
N HIS A 208 10.30 -17.87 -13.87
CA HIS A 208 10.38 -18.34 -15.25
C HIS A 208 11.59 -19.24 -15.45
N TYR A 209 11.57 -20.02 -16.53
CA TYR A 209 12.73 -20.74 -17.03
C TYR A 209 12.78 -20.74 -18.57
N PHE A 210 13.96 -20.99 -19.10
CA PHE A 210 14.19 -21.31 -20.51
C PHE A 210 15.10 -22.53 -20.61
N GLU A 211 15.00 -23.27 -21.73
CA GLU A 211 15.86 -24.39 -22.00
C GLU A 211 17.12 -23.92 -22.73
N THR A 212 18.23 -24.62 -22.50
CA THR A 212 19.51 -24.41 -23.19
C THR A 212 20.12 -25.74 -23.61
N SER A 213 20.98 -25.73 -24.61
CA SER A 213 21.78 -26.90 -25.00
C SER A 213 23.12 -26.97 -24.26
N ASN A 214 23.42 -25.96 -23.45
CA ASN A 214 24.65 -25.91 -22.68
C ASN A 214 24.61 -26.91 -21.52
N LEU A 215 25.67 -27.65 -21.34
CA LEU A 215 25.82 -28.59 -20.21
C LEU A 215 26.35 -27.92 -18.94
N ILE A 216 26.89 -26.73 -19.06
CA ILE A 216 27.50 -25.96 -17.97
C ILE A 216 26.90 -24.57 -17.92
N CYS A 217 26.65 -24.07 -16.72
CA CYS A 217 26.22 -22.71 -16.46
C CYS A 217 27.15 -22.13 -15.38
N LEU A 218 27.83 -21.04 -15.69
CA LEU A 218 28.73 -20.34 -14.78
C LEU A 218 28.17 -19.02 -14.25
N PHE A 219 26.84 -18.79 -14.40
CA PHE A 219 26.20 -17.64 -13.77
C PHE A 219 26.32 -17.74 -12.25
N GLN A 220 26.52 -16.59 -11.61
CA GLN A 220 26.53 -16.47 -10.16
C GLN A 220 25.10 -16.41 -9.62
N GLU A 221 24.85 -16.93 -8.42
CA GLU A 221 23.53 -16.84 -7.77
C GLU A 221 23.12 -15.38 -7.58
N ASN A 222 21.88 -15.06 -7.94
CA ASN A 222 21.28 -13.72 -7.95
C ASN A 222 21.96 -12.71 -8.91
N GLU A 223 22.73 -13.18 -9.87
CA GLU A 223 23.30 -12.35 -10.92
C GLU A 223 22.24 -11.87 -11.90
N ILE A 224 22.36 -10.63 -12.36
CA ILE A 224 21.51 -10.11 -13.42
C ILE A 224 21.99 -10.66 -14.77
N ILE A 225 21.11 -11.38 -15.44
CA ILE A 225 21.32 -11.89 -16.80
C ILE A 225 20.56 -11.00 -17.77
N THR A 226 21.22 -10.62 -18.86
CA THR A 226 20.69 -9.65 -19.84
C THR A 226 20.79 -10.20 -21.26
N GLN A 227 19.76 -9.97 -22.03
CA GLN A 227 19.72 -10.23 -23.47
C GLN A 227 19.38 -8.93 -24.20
N ASN A 228 20.07 -8.66 -25.30
CA ASN A 228 19.75 -7.54 -26.19
C ASN A 228 19.61 -8.07 -27.62
N VAL A 229 18.40 -8.11 -28.13
CA VAL A 229 18.10 -8.54 -29.48
C VAL A 229 17.42 -7.38 -30.22
N GLU A 230 18.04 -6.90 -31.27
CA GLU A 230 17.50 -5.79 -32.10
C GLU A 230 17.12 -4.54 -31.29
N GLY A 231 17.90 -4.23 -30.25
CA GLY A 231 17.64 -3.08 -29.36
C GLY A 231 16.58 -3.33 -28.28
N LYS A 232 15.94 -4.49 -28.26
CA LYS A 232 15.05 -4.87 -27.16
C LYS A 232 15.87 -5.53 -26.04
N ILE A 233 15.80 -4.92 -24.87
CA ILE A 233 16.53 -5.40 -23.68
C ILE A 233 15.58 -6.22 -22.81
N SER A 234 15.98 -7.45 -22.51
CA SER A 234 15.33 -8.32 -21.53
C SER A 234 16.29 -8.60 -20.38
N LYS A 235 15.79 -8.59 -19.14
CA LYS A 235 16.58 -8.80 -17.92
C LYS A 235 15.90 -9.81 -17.00
N GLY A 236 16.72 -10.65 -16.37
CA GLY A 236 16.30 -11.55 -15.32
C GLY A 236 17.36 -11.65 -14.24
N GLU A 237 16.98 -12.13 -13.08
CA GLU A 237 17.89 -12.48 -11.97
C GLU A 237 18.06 -14.01 -11.96
N PHE A 238 19.26 -14.49 -12.19
CA PHE A 238 19.54 -15.92 -12.21
C PHE A 238 19.38 -16.54 -10.82
N ILE A 239 18.68 -17.68 -10.75
CA ILE A 239 18.42 -18.39 -9.48
C ILE A 239 19.06 -19.77 -9.46
N TYR A 240 18.84 -20.58 -10.50
CA TYR A 240 19.27 -21.98 -10.49
C TYR A 240 19.42 -22.55 -11.91
N PHE A 241 20.36 -23.46 -12.08
CA PHE A 241 20.53 -24.24 -13.30
C PHE A 241 20.30 -25.73 -13.03
N ASP A 242 19.31 -26.30 -13.69
CA ASP A 242 19.04 -27.73 -13.66
C ASP A 242 19.78 -28.42 -14.81
N ILE A 243 20.91 -29.07 -14.48
CA ILE A 243 21.73 -29.78 -15.45
C ILE A 243 20.97 -30.94 -16.10
N LYS A 244 20.10 -31.65 -15.35
CA LYS A 244 19.39 -32.81 -15.87
C LYS A 244 18.35 -32.44 -16.92
N LYS A 245 17.65 -31.34 -16.69
CA LYS A 245 16.63 -30.82 -17.59
C LYS A 245 17.16 -29.77 -18.57
N GLN A 246 18.42 -29.36 -18.40
CA GLN A 246 19.05 -28.29 -19.18
C GLN A 246 18.22 -26.99 -19.14
N ARG A 247 17.78 -26.60 -17.92
CA ARG A 247 16.91 -25.45 -17.70
C ARG A 247 17.58 -24.39 -16.82
N VAL A 248 17.52 -23.15 -17.28
CA VAL A 248 17.94 -21.98 -16.52
C VAL A 248 16.72 -21.34 -15.89
N TYR A 249 16.63 -21.38 -14.58
CA TYR A 249 15.57 -20.78 -13.78
C TYR A 249 15.95 -19.37 -13.32
N TYR A 250 15.06 -18.42 -13.50
CA TYR A 250 15.33 -17.03 -13.20
C TYR A 250 14.08 -16.28 -12.72
N ASN A 251 14.28 -15.14 -12.05
CA ASN A 251 13.23 -14.17 -11.79
C ASN A 251 13.18 -13.17 -12.92
N LYS A 252 12.05 -13.05 -13.58
CA LYS A 252 11.84 -12.04 -14.61
C LYS A 252 11.90 -10.64 -13.98
N LEU A 253 12.73 -9.76 -14.55
CA LEU A 253 12.83 -8.36 -14.16
C LEU A 253 12.30 -7.42 -15.23
N LEU A 254 12.63 -7.66 -16.50
CA LEU A 254 12.24 -6.81 -17.62
C LEU A 254 12.09 -7.63 -18.89
N GLY A 255 10.99 -7.43 -19.61
CA GLY A 255 10.77 -8.10 -20.91
C GLY A 255 10.78 -9.63 -20.83
N ASP A 256 10.65 -10.29 -21.96
CA ASP A 256 10.81 -11.74 -22.11
C ASP A 256 12.06 -12.03 -22.92
N PHE A 257 12.86 -13.02 -22.51
CA PHE A 257 13.98 -13.48 -23.30
C PHE A 257 13.47 -14.03 -24.63
N GLN A 258 14.11 -13.63 -25.71
CA GLN A 258 13.79 -14.09 -27.05
C GLN A 258 14.54 -15.39 -27.36
N ILE A 259 13.84 -16.33 -27.98
CA ILE A 259 14.39 -17.63 -28.34
C ILE A 259 14.68 -17.62 -29.85
N PRO A 260 15.88 -18.05 -30.29
CA PRO A 260 16.23 -18.08 -31.69
C PRO A 260 15.50 -19.19 -32.45
N SER A 261 15.17 -18.95 -33.71
CA SER A 261 14.71 -19.99 -34.66
C SER A 261 15.88 -20.77 -35.27
N GLU A 262 17.07 -20.13 -35.32
CA GLU A 262 18.31 -20.70 -35.86
C GLU A 262 19.50 -20.38 -34.93
N ASN A 263 20.63 -21.04 -35.12
CA ASN A 263 21.84 -20.72 -34.36
C ASN A 263 22.33 -19.30 -34.67
N ASN A 264 22.06 -18.39 -33.75
CA ASN A 264 22.44 -16.99 -33.86
C ASN A 264 22.90 -16.46 -32.49
N ASN A 265 24.18 -16.10 -32.41
CA ASN A 265 24.82 -15.60 -31.18
C ASN A 265 24.20 -14.21 -30.71
N ASN A 266 23.45 -13.53 -31.56
CA ASN A 266 22.75 -12.31 -31.16
C ASN A 266 21.69 -12.56 -30.08
N TYR A 267 21.29 -13.82 -29.86
CA TYR A 267 20.35 -14.22 -28.83
C TYR A 267 21.01 -14.68 -27.54
N ASN A 268 22.32 -14.53 -27.39
CA ASN A 268 23.02 -14.90 -26.17
C ASN A 268 22.52 -14.11 -24.98
N ILE A 269 22.33 -14.79 -23.86
CA ILE A 269 22.02 -14.20 -22.56
C ILE A 269 23.32 -14.10 -21.79
N ILE A 270 23.67 -12.91 -21.35
CA ILE A 270 24.97 -12.57 -20.75
C ILE A 270 24.81 -12.24 -19.28
N GLY A 271 25.62 -12.83 -18.43
CA GLY A 271 25.72 -12.50 -17.02
C GLY A 271 26.43 -11.17 -16.76
N SER A 272 25.91 -10.35 -15.86
CA SER A 272 26.49 -9.03 -15.56
C SER A 272 27.86 -9.13 -14.88
N SER A 273 28.02 -10.08 -13.98
CA SER A 273 29.24 -10.30 -13.16
C SER A 273 30.15 -11.37 -13.76
N SER A 274 29.59 -12.51 -14.07
CA SER A 274 30.35 -13.65 -14.62
C SER A 274 30.86 -13.44 -16.04
N LYS A 275 30.21 -12.56 -16.80
CA LYS A 275 30.40 -12.39 -18.26
C LYS A 275 30.18 -13.67 -19.05
N PHE A 276 29.61 -14.68 -18.40
CA PHE A 276 29.30 -15.94 -19.05
C PHE A 276 28.10 -15.75 -19.99
N GLU A 277 28.11 -16.48 -21.10
CA GLU A 277 27.10 -16.41 -22.14
C GLU A 277 26.39 -17.74 -22.30
N ILE A 278 25.08 -17.72 -22.37
CA ILE A 278 24.26 -18.90 -22.67
C ILE A 278 23.34 -18.60 -23.84
N LEU A 279 23.27 -19.52 -24.79
CA LEU A 279 22.28 -19.47 -25.86
C LEU A 279 21.04 -20.28 -25.45
N PRO A 280 19.84 -19.69 -25.51
CA PRO A 280 18.59 -20.45 -25.37
C PRO A 280 18.49 -21.53 -26.46
N LYS A 281 17.87 -22.65 -26.12
CA LYS A 281 17.66 -23.77 -27.05
C LYS A 281 16.73 -23.32 -28.20
N ILE A 282 17.15 -23.62 -29.42
CA ILE A 282 16.43 -23.29 -30.65
C ILE A 282 15.00 -23.87 -30.60
N ASN A 283 14.00 -23.08 -31.05
CA ASN A 283 12.59 -23.47 -31.10
C ASN A 283 12.01 -23.93 -29.74
N SER A 284 12.63 -23.51 -28.62
CA SER A 284 12.04 -23.64 -27.30
C SER A 284 11.16 -22.44 -26.95
N TYR A 285 10.72 -22.34 -25.72
CA TYR A 285 9.93 -21.22 -25.21
C TYR A 285 10.43 -20.78 -23.85
N VAL A 286 10.21 -19.48 -23.53
CA VAL A 286 10.29 -19.01 -22.16
C VAL A 286 8.99 -19.41 -21.47
N ILE A 287 9.09 -20.17 -20.40
CA ILE A 287 7.94 -20.73 -19.71
C ILE A 287 7.87 -20.12 -18.30
N LYS A 288 6.66 -19.67 -17.92
CA LYS A 288 6.39 -19.32 -16.53
C LYS A 288 6.48 -20.60 -15.70
N ASP A 289 7.27 -20.56 -14.62
CA ASP A 289 7.39 -21.73 -13.73
C ASP A 289 6.07 -22.04 -13.04
N GLU A 290 5.88 -23.31 -12.65
CA GLU A 290 4.66 -23.76 -11.97
C GLU A 290 4.39 -22.95 -10.71
N SER A 291 3.11 -22.71 -10.43
CA SER A 291 2.69 -21.95 -9.26
C SER A 291 3.18 -22.61 -7.98
N TYR A 292 3.59 -21.79 -7.02
CA TYR A 292 3.97 -22.22 -5.67
C TYR A 292 2.85 -23.00 -4.96
N PHE A 293 1.60 -22.63 -5.23
CA PHE A 293 0.43 -23.20 -4.57
C PHE A 293 -0.17 -24.36 -5.37
N TYR A 294 0.53 -25.49 -5.41
CA TYR A 294 0.05 -26.70 -6.11
C TYR A 294 -1.17 -27.35 -5.44
N ASN A 295 -1.27 -27.28 -4.10
CA ASN A 295 -2.29 -27.98 -3.30
C ASN A 295 -3.41 -27.08 -2.76
N GLY A 296 -3.69 -25.96 -3.40
CA GLY A 296 -4.71 -25.01 -3.00
C GLY A 296 -4.18 -23.71 -2.42
N ASN A 297 -4.97 -22.67 -2.60
CA ASN A 297 -4.60 -21.32 -2.18
C ASN A 297 -4.82 -21.13 -0.68
N PRO A 298 -3.91 -20.44 0.03
CA PRO A 298 -4.15 -20.01 1.39
C PRO A 298 -5.33 -19.02 1.44
N ILE A 299 -6.12 -19.09 2.50
CA ILE A 299 -7.30 -18.24 2.72
C ILE A 299 -7.08 -17.33 3.94
N ILE A 300 -7.67 -16.15 3.91
CA ILE A 300 -7.74 -15.26 5.07
C ILE A 300 -8.80 -15.83 6.02
N LYS A 301 -8.39 -16.19 7.23
CA LYS A 301 -9.30 -16.77 8.22
C LYS A 301 -9.99 -15.71 9.07
N GLU A 302 -9.31 -14.62 9.36
CA GLU A 302 -9.78 -13.59 10.26
C GLU A 302 -9.50 -12.20 9.70
N ALA A 303 -10.55 -11.39 9.58
CA ALA A 303 -10.48 -9.97 9.33
C ALA A 303 -11.68 -9.28 9.96
N TYR A 304 -11.42 -8.19 10.69
CA TYR A 304 -12.42 -7.35 11.32
C TYR A 304 -11.94 -5.91 11.38
N LEU A 305 -12.88 -5.00 11.61
CA LEU A 305 -12.57 -3.58 11.72
C LEU A 305 -12.42 -3.21 13.20
N LEU A 306 -11.38 -2.47 13.53
CA LEU A 306 -11.24 -1.79 14.82
C LEU A 306 -11.70 -0.36 14.65
N ALA A 307 -12.69 0.04 15.45
CA ALA A 307 -13.30 1.35 15.39
C ALA A 307 -13.10 2.08 16.72
N ASP A 308 -12.53 3.27 16.68
CA ASP A 308 -12.35 4.13 17.85
C ASP A 308 -13.60 4.98 18.03
N TYR A 309 -14.34 4.69 19.11
CA TYR A 309 -15.54 5.39 19.50
C TYR A 309 -15.24 6.43 20.56
N ILE A 310 -15.93 7.56 20.47
CA ILE A 310 -15.85 8.64 21.46
C ILE A 310 -17.17 8.76 22.17
N TYR A 311 -17.13 8.69 23.49
CA TYR A 311 -18.25 8.91 24.40
C TYR A 311 -18.20 10.36 24.90
N LEU A 312 -19.30 11.07 24.80
CA LEU A 312 -19.44 12.44 25.23
C LEU A 312 -20.16 12.54 26.57
N ASP A 313 -19.97 13.63 27.31
CA ASP A 313 -20.79 13.95 28.45
C ASP A 313 -22.21 14.40 28.03
N ASN A 314 -23.14 14.40 28.98
CA ASN A 314 -24.54 14.72 28.69
C ASN A 314 -24.73 16.12 28.10
N PHE A 315 -23.91 17.09 28.49
CA PHE A 315 -24.00 18.45 28.02
C PHE A 315 -23.63 18.56 26.53
N GLU A 316 -22.56 17.91 26.13
CA GLU A 316 -22.16 17.89 24.74
C GLU A 316 -23.07 17.02 23.88
N ARG A 317 -23.49 15.87 24.41
CA ARG A 317 -24.43 14.97 23.74
C ARG A 317 -25.72 15.69 23.32
N VAL A 318 -26.31 16.47 24.23
CA VAL A 318 -27.53 17.27 23.94
C VAL A 318 -27.25 18.29 22.84
N LYS A 319 -26.07 18.91 22.82
CA LYS A 319 -25.71 19.85 21.76
C LYS A 319 -25.61 19.17 20.40
N PHE A 320 -24.99 17.97 20.34
CA PHE A 320 -24.90 17.22 19.10
C PHE A 320 -26.24 16.75 18.57
N ILE A 321 -27.21 16.41 19.45
CA ILE A 321 -28.55 15.99 19.04
C ILE A 321 -29.36 17.18 18.49
N ASN A 322 -29.26 18.35 19.13
CA ASN A 322 -30.16 19.48 18.85
C ASN A 322 -29.66 20.45 17.78
N LYS A 323 -28.43 20.32 17.32
CA LYS A 323 -27.84 21.20 16.31
C LYS A 323 -27.70 20.51 14.96
N ASN A 324 -27.96 21.25 13.89
CA ASN A 324 -27.58 20.85 12.56
C ASN A 324 -26.07 20.90 12.45
N HIS A 325 -25.49 19.85 11.88
CA HIS A 325 -24.06 19.74 11.68
C HIS A 325 -23.71 19.89 10.19
N GLU A 326 -22.77 20.78 9.90
CA GLU A 326 -22.20 20.96 8.58
C GLU A 326 -20.71 20.66 8.65
N TYR A 327 -20.23 19.76 7.81
CA TYR A 327 -18.82 19.37 7.73
C TYR A 327 -18.26 19.72 6.36
N LEU A 328 -17.15 20.44 6.35
CA LEU A 328 -16.32 20.54 5.14
C LEU A 328 -15.40 19.31 5.10
N ILE A 329 -15.69 18.39 4.20
CA ILE A 329 -14.98 17.12 4.11
C ILE A 329 -13.99 17.12 2.94
N ASN A 330 -12.84 16.48 3.12
CA ASN A 330 -11.91 16.18 2.05
C ASN A 330 -12.22 14.78 1.50
N LYS A 331 -12.56 14.71 0.21
CA LYS A 331 -12.83 13.44 -0.49
C LYS A 331 -11.71 13.12 -1.45
N ILE A 332 -11.39 11.83 -1.56
CA ILE A 332 -10.46 11.35 -2.55
C ILE A 332 -11.17 11.14 -3.89
N ARG A 333 -10.65 11.75 -4.94
CA ARG A 333 -11.10 11.50 -6.30
C ARG A 333 -9.98 10.91 -7.13
N PHE A 334 -10.16 9.69 -7.55
CA PHE A 334 -9.24 9.01 -8.45
C PHE A 334 -9.65 9.26 -9.90
N THR A 335 -8.70 9.66 -10.71
CA THR A 335 -8.84 9.70 -12.18
C THR A 335 -8.24 8.43 -12.77
N ILE A 336 -8.82 7.94 -13.85
CA ILE A 336 -8.37 6.72 -14.52
C ILE A 336 -6.88 6.83 -14.88
N SER A 337 -6.15 5.72 -14.68
CA SER A 337 -4.76 5.63 -15.12
C SER A 337 -4.69 5.63 -16.65
N GLU A 338 -3.79 6.44 -17.21
CA GLU A 338 -3.55 6.52 -18.64
C GLU A 338 -2.16 5.99 -18.99
N ASN A 339 -2.05 5.35 -20.15
CA ASN A 339 -0.76 4.84 -20.62
C ASN A 339 0.07 5.96 -21.25
N LEU A 340 1.33 6.05 -20.85
CA LEU A 340 2.32 6.98 -21.42
C LEU A 340 3.05 6.28 -22.56
N TYR A 341 2.87 6.75 -23.79
CA TYR A 341 3.50 6.17 -24.98
C TYR A 341 4.65 7.01 -25.53
N ASN A 342 4.65 8.31 -25.22
CA ASN A 342 5.61 9.26 -25.76
C ASN A 342 6.47 9.89 -24.67
N THR A 343 7.57 10.51 -25.05
CA THR A 343 8.41 11.31 -24.16
C THR A 343 7.71 12.56 -23.63
N ASN A 344 6.83 13.16 -24.45
CA ASN A 344 5.99 14.29 -24.05
C ASN A 344 4.53 13.87 -24.12
N ASN A 345 3.83 13.98 -23.00
CA ASN A 345 2.42 13.59 -22.88
C ASN A 345 1.62 14.73 -22.24
N ASN A 346 0.43 15.00 -22.74
CA ASN A 346 -0.49 15.99 -22.18
C ASN A 346 -1.77 15.30 -21.75
N TYR A 347 -2.17 15.53 -20.50
CA TYR A 347 -3.38 14.95 -19.92
C TYR A 347 -4.33 16.04 -19.48
N LYS A 348 -5.59 15.90 -19.85
CA LYS A 348 -6.66 16.76 -19.38
C LYS A 348 -7.33 16.12 -18.16
N ILE A 349 -7.25 16.80 -17.03
CA ILE A 349 -7.89 16.38 -15.79
C ILE A 349 -9.14 17.23 -15.58
N SER A 350 -10.32 16.62 -15.53
CA SER A 350 -11.58 17.30 -15.23
C SER A 350 -11.90 17.16 -13.74
N LEU A 351 -11.87 18.29 -13.03
CA LEU A 351 -12.15 18.36 -11.60
C LEU A 351 -13.43 19.18 -11.40
N VAL A 352 -14.42 18.60 -10.74
CA VAL A 352 -15.76 19.22 -10.56
C VAL A 352 -15.83 20.05 -9.28
N ASN A 353 -15.12 19.64 -8.22
CA ASN A 353 -15.14 20.31 -6.93
C ASN A 353 -13.85 21.10 -6.69
N PRO A 354 -13.84 22.07 -5.74
CA PRO A 354 -12.60 22.72 -5.32
C PRO A 354 -11.53 21.71 -4.91
N VAL A 355 -10.32 21.89 -5.43
CA VAL A 355 -9.21 20.96 -5.24
C VAL A 355 -8.25 21.53 -4.21
N LYS A 356 -7.99 20.75 -3.16
CA LYS A 356 -7.01 21.10 -2.13
C LYS A 356 -5.60 20.68 -2.55
N THR A 357 -5.47 19.45 -3.04
CA THR A 357 -4.16 18.86 -3.37
C THR A 357 -4.32 17.86 -4.51
N ILE A 358 -3.32 17.77 -5.39
CA ILE A 358 -3.25 16.80 -6.48
C ILE A 358 -2.05 15.90 -6.20
N PHE A 359 -2.28 14.58 -6.23
CA PHE A 359 -1.24 13.56 -6.16
C PHE A 359 -1.18 12.84 -7.49
N TRP A 360 0.01 12.62 -8.01
CA TRP A 360 0.19 11.82 -9.22
C TRP A 360 1.40 10.89 -9.07
N ARG A 361 1.37 9.81 -9.79
CA ARG A 361 2.45 8.83 -9.85
C ARG A 361 2.58 8.26 -11.25
N CYS A 362 3.78 7.85 -11.59
CA CYS A 362 4.05 7.02 -12.76
C CYS A 362 4.65 5.69 -12.31
N ILE A 363 4.25 4.63 -12.98
CA ILE A 363 4.76 3.28 -12.73
C ILE A 363 5.02 2.60 -14.08
N LEU A 364 6.10 1.85 -14.17
CA LEU A 364 6.37 1.03 -15.35
C LEU A 364 5.34 -0.12 -15.40
N LYS A 365 4.77 -0.37 -16.59
CA LYS A 365 3.87 -1.51 -16.81
C LYS A 365 4.49 -2.82 -16.33
N ASN A 366 5.77 -3.02 -16.61
CA ASN A 366 6.54 -4.16 -16.15
C ASN A 366 6.50 -4.35 -14.62
N ASN A 367 6.57 -3.27 -13.85
CA ASN A 367 6.50 -3.34 -12.39
C ASN A 367 5.10 -3.74 -11.90
N ILE A 368 4.05 -3.32 -12.63
CA ILE A 368 2.67 -3.78 -12.34
C ILE A 368 2.56 -5.28 -12.61
N ASP A 369 3.02 -5.74 -13.77
CA ASP A 369 2.94 -7.14 -14.19
C ASP A 369 3.73 -8.09 -13.27
N LEU A 370 4.75 -7.58 -12.58
CA LEU A 370 5.59 -8.30 -11.62
C LEU A 370 5.16 -8.10 -10.15
N ASN A 371 3.98 -7.56 -9.88
CA ASN A 371 3.47 -7.25 -8.53
C ASN A 371 4.38 -6.31 -7.72
N ASP A 372 5.10 -5.41 -8.40
CA ASP A 372 5.93 -4.38 -7.78
C ASP A 372 5.23 -3.03 -7.80
N LYS A 373 3.98 -3.02 -7.32
CA LYS A 373 3.01 -1.91 -7.47
C LYS A 373 3.48 -0.58 -6.90
N PHE A 374 4.44 -0.59 -5.96
CA PHE A 374 4.96 0.62 -5.31
C PHE A 374 6.37 1.01 -5.75
N ASN A 375 6.87 0.40 -6.81
CA ASN A 375 8.13 0.78 -7.45
C ASN A 375 7.87 1.85 -8.53
N TYR A 376 8.05 3.10 -8.18
CA TYR A 376 7.87 4.27 -9.05
C TYR A 376 9.16 4.72 -9.73
N THR A 377 10.17 3.84 -9.81
CA THR A 377 11.47 4.15 -10.40
C THR A 377 11.63 3.53 -11.79
N THR A 378 12.67 3.98 -12.50
CA THR A 378 13.05 3.40 -13.79
C THR A 378 13.62 1.99 -13.70
N TYR A 379 13.96 1.51 -12.49
CA TYR A 379 14.45 0.15 -12.30
C TYR A 379 13.34 -0.88 -12.60
N PRO A 380 13.57 -1.97 -13.33
CA PRO A 380 14.88 -2.48 -13.80
C PRO A 380 15.28 -2.03 -15.23
N LEU A 381 14.55 -1.10 -15.84
CA LEU A 381 14.88 -0.61 -17.19
C LEU A 381 16.30 0.00 -17.20
N THR A 382 16.61 0.84 -16.21
CA THR A 382 17.94 1.38 -15.97
C THR A 382 18.58 0.68 -14.76
N GLU A 383 19.90 0.71 -14.65
CA GLU A 383 20.62 0.10 -13.51
C GLU A 383 20.39 0.91 -12.22
N LYS A 384 20.20 2.21 -12.34
CA LYS A 384 19.94 3.11 -11.22
C LYS A 384 18.45 3.29 -11.04
N LYS A 385 18.03 3.43 -9.77
CA LYS A 385 16.66 3.79 -9.41
C LYS A 385 16.47 5.30 -9.58
N GLU A 386 16.09 5.71 -10.77
CA GLU A 386 15.81 7.11 -11.11
C GLU A 386 14.31 7.37 -11.18
N ASN A 387 13.91 8.62 -11.16
CA ASN A 387 12.51 8.99 -11.35
C ASN A 387 12.10 8.81 -12.82
N ILE A 388 10.88 8.28 -13.05
CA ILE A 388 10.35 8.08 -14.39
C ILE A 388 10.04 9.43 -15.06
N ILE A 389 9.53 10.39 -14.27
CA ILE A 389 9.21 11.74 -14.75
C ILE A 389 10.43 12.64 -14.54
N LYS A 390 10.92 13.26 -15.61
CA LYS A 390 11.99 14.25 -15.51
C LYS A 390 11.46 15.64 -15.23
N ASN A 391 10.47 16.08 -16.01
CA ASN A 391 9.87 17.40 -15.91
C ASN A 391 8.36 17.31 -16.04
N HIS A 392 7.65 18.24 -15.42
CA HIS A 392 6.22 18.37 -15.57
C HIS A 392 5.78 19.83 -15.46
N LEU A 393 4.59 20.11 -15.98
CA LEU A 393 3.98 21.42 -16.00
C LEU A 393 2.48 21.27 -15.73
N ILE A 394 1.98 22.09 -14.81
CA ILE A 394 0.55 22.16 -14.51
C ILE A 394 -0.04 23.41 -15.15
N ILE A 395 -1.09 23.22 -15.96
CA ILE A 395 -1.84 24.30 -16.60
C ILE A 395 -3.26 24.29 -16.03
N ILE A 396 -3.71 25.41 -15.48
CA ILE A 396 -5.06 25.57 -14.95
C ILE A 396 -5.72 26.74 -15.70
N ASN A 397 -6.87 26.51 -16.33
CA ASN A 397 -7.60 27.51 -17.12
C ASN A 397 -6.71 28.22 -18.15
N SER A 398 -5.91 27.45 -18.89
CA SER A 398 -4.95 27.91 -19.88
C SER A 398 -3.79 28.78 -19.35
N ILE A 399 -3.68 28.92 -18.03
CA ILE A 399 -2.58 29.65 -17.38
C ILE A 399 -1.59 28.64 -16.83
N LYS A 400 -0.31 28.76 -17.22
CA LYS A 400 0.77 27.99 -16.62
C LYS A 400 0.94 28.44 -15.17
N ARG A 401 0.77 27.51 -14.23
CA ARG A 401 0.90 27.82 -12.78
C ARG A 401 2.33 27.91 -12.33
N GLU A 402 3.19 27.13 -12.95
CA GLU A 402 4.63 27.11 -12.70
C GLU A 402 5.36 26.95 -14.02
N GLU A 403 6.59 27.42 -14.09
CA GLU A 403 7.49 27.02 -15.18
C GLU A 403 7.74 25.52 -15.09
N ILE A 404 8.27 24.92 -16.17
CA ILE A 404 8.59 23.50 -16.20
C ILE A 404 9.46 23.17 -14.99
N SER A 405 8.91 22.41 -14.06
CA SER A 405 9.59 22.03 -12.81
C SER A 405 10.14 20.63 -12.94
N SER A 406 11.37 20.43 -12.43
CA SER A 406 11.97 19.12 -12.31
C SER A 406 11.28 18.29 -11.23
N TRP A 407 11.49 16.99 -11.24
CA TRP A 407 10.91 16.09 -10.24
C TRP A 407 11.40 16.42 -8.81
N GLU A 408 12.62 16.94 -8.64
CA GLU A 408 13.19 17.32 -7.34
C GLU A 408 12.39 18.43 -6.67
N TYR A 409 11.81 19.34 -7.46
CA TYR A 409 10.98 20.40 -6.93
C TYR A 409 9.79 19.85 -6.14
N TYR A 410 9.08 18.85 -6.67
CA TYR A 410 7.91 18.29 -6.03
C TYR A 410 8.24 17.28 -4.94
N ASP A 411 9.34 16.54 -5.08
CA ASP A 411 9.73 15.53 -4.11
C ASP A 411 10.36 16.14 -2.85
N TYR A 412 11.15 17.21 -3.01
CA TYR A 412 11.86 17.82 -1.90
C TYR A 412 11.30 19.20 -1.52
N ILE A 413 11.22 20.13 -2.49
CA ILE A 413 10.95 21.54 -2.19
C ILE A 413 9.47 21.74 -1.85
N GLN A 414 8.56 21.22 -2.66
CA GLN A 414 7.12 21.35 -2.44
C GLN A 414 6.69 20.68 -1.13
N LYS A 415 7.18 19.48 -0.87
CA LYS A 415 6.92 18.75 0.37
C LYS A 415 7.37 19.52 1.61
N TYR A 416 8.56 20.15 1.54
CA TYR A 416 9.06 21.01 2.61
C TYR A 416 8.21 22.26 2.83
N LYS A 417 7.78 22.92 1.73
CA LYS A 417 6.96 24.15 1.80
C LYS A 417 5.53 23.86 2.33
N THR A 418 4.91 22.78 1.91
CA THR A 418 3.50 22.51 2.22
C THR A 418 3.32 21.90 3.61
N LYS A 419 4.36 21.26 4.21
CA LYS A 419 4.29 20.54 5.49
C LYS A 419 2.91 19.91 5.64
N LEU A 420 2.64 18.90 4.82
CA LEU A 420 1.41 18.11 4.95
C LEU A 420 1.43 17.50 6.36
N LYS A 421 0.68 18.14 7.27
CA LYS A 421 0.42 17.65 8.62
C LYS A 421 -0.73 16.70 8.56
#